data_260621719c95f681991dcfcfb71940cb
#
_entry.id   260621719c95f681991dcfcfb71940cb
#
_cell.length_a   1.000
_cell.length_b   1.000
_cell.length_c   1.000
_cell.angle_alpha   90.00
_cell.angle_beta   90.00
_cell.angle_gamma   90.00
#
_symmetry.space_group_name_H-M   'P 1'
#
loop_
_entity.id
_entity.type
_entity.pdbx_description
1 polymer ?
#
loop_
_entity_poly.entity_id
_entity_poly.type
_entity_poly.pdbx_seq_one_letter_code
_entity_poly.pdbx_strand_id
1 'polypeptide(L)'
;LMSTGTWLINMNPFNHSPLSEQELRSDSLCYMSIKQQPVKSSRFFMGHIHDVNVKRLTQYFNLPDKAYKEVGFNAGLLDALVAQRAGYPAFFAEGVPEGHLDLRADLSAFPDFETAYHQLMYDLTRLAVDSVHLVLGDKGLVKDLFVSGGFARNRHFVYLVAALLPHLRVRTSEVDNASALGAALVLAPKVF
;
A
#
# COMPACT_ATOMS: atom_id res chain seq x y z
N LEU A 1 5.11 9.67 4.56
CA LEU A 1 5.56 8.35 5.02
C LEU A 1 4.46 7.33 4.80
N MET A 2 4.83 6.17 4.30
CA MET A 2 3.98 4.98 4.19
C MET A 2 4.64 3.85 4.97
N SER A 3 4.04 3.43 6.06
CA SER A 3 4.49 2.30 6.87
C SER A 3 3.64 1.08 6.51
N THR A 4 4.28 -0.02 6.10
CA THR A 4 3.62 -1.20 5.57
C THR A 4 3.85 -2.42 6.45
N GLY A 5 2.77 -3.07 6.82
CA GLY A 5 2.74 -4.30 7.62
C GLY A 5 1.37 -4.95 7.46
N THR A 6 0.79 -5.46 8.52
CA THR A 6 -0.61 -5.89 8.55
C THR A 6 -1.54 -4.74 8.17
N TRP A 7 -1.26 -3.55 8.72
CA TRP A 7 -1.84 -2.28 8.29
C TRP A 7 -0.84 -1.51 7.42
N LEU A 8 -1.34 -0.85 6.40
CA LEU A 8 -0.66 0.23 5.71
C LEU A 8 -1.12 1.52 6.36
N ILE A 9 -0.17 2.31 6.88
CA ILE A 9 -0.41 3.59 7.55
C ILE A 9 0.30 4.68 6.77
N ASN A 10 -0.46 5.61 6.22
CA ASN A 10 0.10 6.81 5.61
C ASN A 10 0.09 7.95 6.63
N MET A 11 1.13 8.77 6.63
CA MET A 11 1.24 9.97 7.46
C MET A 11 1.82 11.12 6.65
N ASN A 12 1.16 12.27 6.72
CA ASN A 12 1.66 13.51 6.12
C ASN A 12 1.80 14.61 7.18
N PRO A 13 3.03 14.86 7.68
CA PRO A 13 3.28 15.87 8.70
C PRO A 13 3.15 17.32 8.19
N PHE A 14 2.92 17.51 6.90
CA PHE A 14 2.73 18.82 6.28
C PHE A 14 1.26 19.14 5.97
N ASN A 15 0.36 18.18 6.17
CA ASN A 15 -1.07 18.40 6.02
C ASN A 15 -1.72 18.60 7.38
N HIS A 16 -1.99 19.85 7.71
CA HIS A 16 -2.57 20.28 8.99
C HIS A 16 -4.07 20.60 8.87
N SER A 17 -4.68 20.35 7.71
CA SER A 17 -6.12 20.63 7.50
C SER A 17 -6.97 19.75 8.41
N PRO A 18 -8.13 20.24 8.88
CA PRO A 18 -9.10 19.42 9.59
C PRO A 18 -9.53 18.21 8.75
N LEU A 19 -9.96 17.15 9.42
CA LEU A 19 -10.54 15.99 8.75
C LEU A 19 -11.91 16.36 8.18
N SER A 20 -12.13 16.04 6.92
CA SER A 20 -13.45 16.10 6.29
C SER A 20 -14.28 14.88 6.67
N GLU A 21 -15.59 14.96 6.48
CA GLU A 21 -16.50 13.83 6.70
C GLU A 21 -16.13 12.62 5.80
N GLN A 22 -15.74 12.86 4.57
CA GLN A 22 -15.29 11.81 3.64
C GLN A 22 -14.03 11.12 4.15
N GLU A 23 -13.04 11.87 4.64
CA GLU A 23 -11.80 11.31 5.19
C GLU A 23 -12.08 10.48 6.45
N LEU A 24 -12.98 10.94 7.33
CA LEU A 24 -13.41 10.18 8.51
C LEU A 24 -14.09 8.86 8.12
N ARG A 25 -14.96 8.88 7.11
CA ARG A 25 -15.61 7.66 6.59
C ARG A 25 -14.62 6.70 5.91
N SER A 26 -13.49 7.22 5.44
CA SER A 26 -12.39 6.46 4.80
C SER A 26 -11.27 6.10 5.79
N ASP A 27 -11.58 5.99 7.08
CA ASP A 27 -10.65 5.60 8.15
C ASP A 27 -9.40 6.49 8.25
N SER A 28 -9.57 7.79 8.01
CA SER A 28 -8.51 8.77 8.24
C SER A 28 -8.54 9.27 9.68
N LEU A 29 -7.37 9.53 10.22
CA LEU A 29 -7.15 9.99 11.59
C LEU A 29 -6.29 11.24 11.60
N CYS A 30 -6.30 11.93 12.73
CA CYS A 30 -5.40 13.05 12.99
C CYS A 30 -4.62 12.77 14.27
N TYR A 31 -3.29 12.72 14.16
CA TYR A 31 -2.38 12.63 15.29
C TYR A 31 -1.79 14.00 15.61
N MET A 32 -1.20 14.13 16.78
CA MET A 32 -0.50 15.35 17.19
C MET A 32 1.01 15.12 17.12
N SER A 33 1.73 15.99 16.42
CA SER A 33 3.20 16.00 16.42
C SER A 33 3.74 16.48 17.77
N ILE A 34 5.05 16.27 18.01
CA ILE A 34 5.75 16.83 19.20
C ILE A 34 5.69 18.37 19.26
N LYS A 35 5.43 19.04 18.16
CA LYS A 35 5.24 20.49 18.07
C LYS A 35 3.78 20.91 18.20
N GLN A 36 2.91 19.99 18.64
CA GLN A 36 1.47 20.22 18.80
C GLN A 36 0.77 20.61 17.48
N GLN A 37 1.29 20.13 16.35
CA GLN A 37 0.69 20.34 15.05
C GLN A 37 -0.04 19.07 14.61
N PRO A 38 -1.22 19.19 13.99
CA PRO A 38 -1.93 18.04 13.43
C PRO A 38 -1.08 17.30 12.39
N VAL A 39 -1.16 15.98 12.40
CA VAL A 39 -0.56 15.10 11.39
C VAL A 39 -1.67 14.22 10.85
N LYS A 40 -2.04 14.44 9.60
CA LYS A 40 -3.08 13.64 8.96
C LYS A 40 -2.55 12.25 8.62
N SER A 41 -3.37 11.24 8.91
CA SER A 41 -3.04 9.83 8.68
C SER A 41 -4.23 9.11 8.08
N SER A 42 -3.98 8.14 7.19
CA SER A 42 -4.96 7.18 6.70
C SER A 42 -4.50 5.76 6.99
N ARG A 43 -5.46 4.83 7.08
CA ARG A 43 -5.19 3.42 7.36
C ARG A 43 -5.83 2.55 6.28
N PHE A 44 -5.14 1.47 5.92
CA PHE A 44 -5.65 0.46 5.00
C PHE A 44 -5.16 -0.92 5.44
N PHE A 45 -6.06 -1.90 5.58
CA PHE A 45 -5.72 -3.23 6.11
C PHE A 45 -5.05 -4.12 5.06
N MET A 46 -4.09 -3.56 4.34
CA MET A 46 -3.48 -4.11 3.14
C MET A 46 -2.86 -5.48 3.35
N GLY A 47 -2.08 -5.67 4.41
CA GLY A 47 -1.37 -6.93 4.64
C GLY A 47 -2.33 -8.10 4.86
N HIS A 48 -3.40 -7.88 5.61
CA HIS A 48 -4.42 -8.91 5.80
C HIS A 48 -5.19 -9.22 4.51
N ILE A 49 -5.61 -8.16 3.77
CA ILE A 49 -6.29 -8.33 2.48
C ILE A 49 -5.41 -9.10 1.50
N HIS A 50 -4.11 -8.78 1.44
CA HIS A 50 -3.12 -9.53 0.67
C HIS A 50 -3.11 -11.00 1.06
N ASP A 51 -2.95 -11.31 2.36
CA ASP A 51 -2.75 -12.67 2.84
C ASP A 51 -3.95 -13.57 2.55
N VAL A 52 -5.18 -13.08 2.78
CA VAL A 52 -6.39 -13.89 2.54
C VAL A 52 -6.62 -14.14 1.04
N ASN A 53 -6.31 -13.18 0.17
CA ASN A 53 -6.49 -13.34 -1.28
C ASN A 53 -5.35 -14.16 -1.90
N VAL A 54 -4.10 -14.00 -1.45
CA VAL A 54 -2.99 -14.87 -1.87
C VAL A 54 -3.26 -16.32 -1.49
N LYS A 55 -3.80 -16.58 -0.29
CA LYS A 55 -4.19 -17.94 0.11
C LYS A 55 -5.24 -18.53 -0.85
N ARG A 56 -6.23 -17.75 -1.28
CA ARG A 56 -7.20 -18.15 -2.30
C ARG A 56 -6.49 -18.50 -3.62
N LEU A 57 -5.55 -17.66 -4.08
CA LEU A 57 -4.79 -17.91 -5.31
C LEU A 57 -3.96 -19.19 -5.21
N THR A 58 -3.19 -19.40 -4.12
CA THR A 58 -2.37 -20.60 -3.96
C THR A 58 -3.21 -21.87 -3.92
N GLN A 59 -4.38 -21.83 -3.28
CA GLN A 59 -5.32 -22.96 -3.26
C GLN A 59 -5.89 -23.24 -4.66
N TYR A 60 -6.30 -22.23 -5.40
CA TYR A 60 -6.84 -22.40 -6.76
C TYR A 60 -5.82 -23.01 -7.72
N PHE A 61 -4.59 -22.52 -7.70
CA PHE A 61 -3.50 -23.00 -8.56
C PHE A 61 -2.76 -24.22 -7.99
N ASN A 62 -3.22 -24.78 -6.87
CA ASN A 62 -2.61 -25.94 -6.20
C ASN A 62 -1.11 -25.74 -5.89
N LEU A 63 -0.76 -24.61 -5.30
CA LEU A 63 0.59 -24.21 -4.94
C LEU A 63 0.78 -24.10 -3.41
N PRO A 64 2.02 -24.14 -2.91
CA PRO A 64 2.31 -23.89 -1.49
C PRO A 64 1.91 -22.47 -1.08
N ASP A 65 1.50 -22.30 0.18
CA ASP A 65 1.02 -21.00 0.74
C ASP A 65 1.98 -19.83 0.49
N LYS A 66 3.28 -20.09 0.40
CA LYS A 66 4.31 -19.05 0.21
C LYS A 66 4.80 -18.90 -1.24
N ALA A 67 4.15 -19.54 -2.20
CA ALA A 67 4.54 -19.49 -3.63
C ALA A 67 4.66 -18.06 -4.17
N TYR A 68 3.88 -17.12 -3.62
CA TYR A 68 3.94 -15.70 -4.02
C TYR A 68 5.31 -15.06 -3.81
N LYS A 69 6.16 -15.60 -2.92
CA LYS A 69 7.51 -15.07 -2.66
C LYS A 69 8.49 -15.38 -3.80
N GLU A 70 8.18 -16.41 -4.58
CA GLU A 70 8.99 -16.87 -5.70
C GLU A 70 8.52 -16.27 -7.04
N VAL A 71 7.44 -15.48 -7.01
CA VAL A 71 6.93 -14.82 -8.23
C VAL A 71 7.96 -13.83 -8.77
N GLY A 72 8.40 -14.07 -10.00
CA GLY A 72 9.35 -13.23 -10.71
C GLY A 72 8.79 -11.82 -10.98
N PHE A 73 9.64 -10.81 -10.89
CA PHE A 73 9.26 -9.45 -11.25
C PHE A 73 9.14 -9.32 -12.79
N ASN A 74 7.94 -9.03 -13.29
CA ASN A 74 7.65 -8.86 -14.72
C ASN A 74 7.23 -7.41 -15.00
N ALA A 75 8.20 -6.58 -15.40
CA ALA A 75 7.95 -5.16 -15.69
C ALA A 75 6.94 -4.98 -16.84
N GLY A 76 7.04 -5.79 -17.90
CA GLY A 76 6.14 -5.68 -19.06
C GLY A 76 4.67 -5.94 -18.69
N LEU A 77 4.42 -6.94 -17.84
CA LEU A 77 3.07 -7.21 -17.33
C LEU A 77 2.58 -6.09 -16.42
N LEU A 78 3.42 -5.60 -15.51
CA LEU A 78 3.05 -4.48 -14.63
C LEU A 78 2.76 -3.20 -15.41
N ASP A 79 3.55 -2.88 -16.43
CA ASP A 79 3.30 -1.76 -17.33
C ASP A 79 1.97 -1.90 -18.09
N ALA A 80 1.66 -3.12 -18.55
CA ALA A 80 0.39 -3.40 -19.22
C ALA A 80 -0.81 -3.25 -18.28
N LEU A 81 -0.66 -3.64 -16.99
CA LEU A 81 -1.67 -3.45 -15.95
C LEU A 81 -1.88 -1.96 -15.64
N VAL A 82 -0.81 -1.21 -15.42
CA VAL A 82 -0.87 0.24 -15.16
C VAL A 82 -1.52 0.97 -16.33
N ALA A 83 -1.20 0.58 -17.57
CA ALA A 83 -1.81 1.13 -18.76
C ALA A 83 -3.22 0.58 -19.08
N GLN A 84 -3.78 -0.29 -18.23
CA GLN A 84 -5.07 -0.96 -18.39
C GLN A 84 -5.21 -1.74 -19.71
N ARG A 85 -4.14 -2.33 -20.20
CA ARG A 85 -4.08 -3.10 -21.45
C ARG A 85 -4.00 -4.62 -21.25
N ALA A 86 -3.86 -5.06 -20.00
CA ALA A 86 -3.67 -6.49 -19.69
C ALA A 86 -4.94 -7.32 -19.88
N GLY A 87 -6.13 -6.72 -19.72
CA GLY A 87 -7.43 -7.35 -20.00
C GLY A 87 -7.87 -8.42 -18.98
N TYR A 88 -7.20 -8.55 -17.84
CA TYR A 88 -7.59 -9.50 -16.80
C TYR A 88 -8.69 -8.91 -15.88
N PRO A 89 -9.52 -9.77 -15.23
CA PRO A 89 -10.51 -9.31 -14.27
C PRO A 89 -9.82 -8.67 -13.08
N ALA A 90 -10.35 -7.51 -12.66
CA ALA A 90 -9.85 -6.81 -11.49
C ALA A 90 -10.32 -7.49 -10.20
N PHE A 91 -9.43 -7.57 -9.21
CA PHE A 91 -9.82 -7.81 -7.83
C PHE A 91 -10.44 -6.51 -7.26
N PHE A 92 -11.40 -6.68 -6.36
CA PHE A 92 -12.04 -5.55 -5.66
C PHE A 92 -12.73 -4.55 -6.57
N ALA A 93 -13.22 -4.98 -7.75
CA ALA A 93 -13.92 -4.10 -8.71
C ALA A 93 -15.13 -3.38 -8.08
N GLU A 94 -15.81 -4.03 -7.12
CA GLU A 94 -16.93 -3.46 -6.36
C GLU A 94 -16.54 -3.05 -4.93
N GLY A 95 -15.24 -2.73 -4.72
CA GLY A 95 -14.67 -2.47 -3.41
C GLY A 95 -14.27 -3.73 -2.64
N VAL A 96 -13.56 -3.52 -1.53
CA VAL A 96 -13.10 -4.62 -0.65
C VAL A 96 -14.30 -5.21 0.07
N PRO A 97 -14.54 -6.54 0.00
CA PRO A 97 -15.63 -7.20 0.72
C PRO A 97 -15.44 -7.13 2.23
N GLU A 98 -16.53 -7.28 3.01
CA GLU A 98 -16.51 -7.25 4.47
C GLU A 98 -15.51 -8.27 5.07
N GLY A 99 -15.44 -9.47 4.54
CA GLY A 99 -14.47 -10.50 4.95
C GLY A 99 -13.07 -10.35 4.33
N HIS A 100 -12.81 -9.28 3.58
CA HIS A 100 -11.55 -8.98 2.88
C HIS A 100 -11.14 -9.99 1.79
N LEU A 101 -11.85 -11.10 1.65
CA LEU A 101 -11.63 -12.13 0.64
C LEU A 101 -12.52 -11.85 -0.58
N ASP A 102 -11.93 -11.50 -1.71
CA ASP A 102 -12.69 -11.27 -2.94
C ASP A 102 -12.95 -12.59 -3.67
N LEU A 103 -14.18 -13.08 -3.58
CA LEU A 103 -14.66 -14.27 -4.29
C LEU A 103 -15.21 -13.96 -5.68
N ARG A 104 -15.39 -12.68 -6.03
CA ARG A 104 -16.01 -12.24 -7.29
C ARG A 104 -15.05 -12.26 -8.47
N ALA A 105 -13.74 -12.07 -8.21
CA ALA A 105 -12.73 -12.17 -9.26
C ALA A 105 -12.67 -13.61 -9.81
N ASP A 106 -12.91 -13.77 -11.12
CA ASP A 106 -12.85 -15.06 -11.79
C ASP A 106 -11.41 -15.50 -12.01
N LEU A 107 -10.95 -16.47 -11.23
CA LEU A 107 -9.59 -16.97 -11.30
C LEU A 107 -9.32 -17.80 -12.55
N SER A 108 -10.34 -18.33 -13.21
CA SER A 108 -10.18 -19.11 -14.46
C SER A 108 -9.76 -18.25 -15.65
N ALA A 109 -9.93 -16.93 -15.56
CA ALA A 109 -9.51 -15.99 -16.58
C ALA A 109 -7.99 -15.71 -16.58
N PHE A 110 -7.27 -16.17 -15.56
CA PHE A 110 -5.81 -16.01 -15.50
C PHE A 110 -5.10 -17.25 -16.05
N PRO A 111 -4.09 -17.08 -16.91
CA PRO A 111 -3.35 -18.20 -17.50
C PRO A 111 -2.52 -18.97 -16.44
N ASP A 112 -2.07 -18.28 -15.39
CA ASP A 112 -1.22 -18.84 -14.36
C ASP A 112 -1.29 -18.02 -13.05
N PHE A 113 -0.66 -18.57 -12.01
CA PHE A 113 -0.57 -17.95 -10.70
C PHE A 113 0.19 -16.62 -10.72
N GLU A 114 1.28 -16.53 -11.49
CA GLU A 114 2.11 -15.33 -11.55
C GLU A 114 1.32 -14.15 -12.09
N THR A 115 0.55 -14.36 -13.15
CA THR A 115 -0.32 -13.34 -13.76
C THR A 115 -1.41 -12.90 -12.78
N ALA A 116 -2.07 -13.86 -12.10
CA ALA A 116 -3.09 -13.57 -11.11
C ALA A 116 -2.51 -12.80 -9.92
N TYR A 117 -1.30 -13.13 -9.47
CA TYR A 117 -0.62 -12.42 -8.39
C TYR A 117 -0.23 -10.99 -8.80
N HIS A 118 0.26 -10.78 -10.01
CA HIS A 118 0.56 -9.42 -10.51
C HIS A 118 -0.71 -8.55 -10.55
N GLN A 119 -1.84 -9.11 -11.02
CA GLN A 119 -3.13 -8.40 -11.00
C GLN A 119 -3.57 -8.07 -9.58
N LEU A 120 -3.51 -9.03 -8.66
CA LEU A 120 -3.83 -8.79 -7.25
C LEU A 120 -2.96 -7.67 -6.66
N MET A 121 -1.65 -7.69 -6.91
CA MET A 121 -0.74 -6.66 -6.42
C MET A 121 -1.03 -5.28 -7.02
N TYR A 122 -1.40 -5.22 -8.30
CA TYR A 122 -1.82 -3.98 -8.95
C TYR A 122 -3.06 -3.40 -8.29
N ASP A 123 -4.11 -4.19 -8.10
CA ASP A 123 -5.38 -3.71 -7.53
C ASP A 123 -5.24 -3.32 -6.05
N LEU A 124 -4.48 -4.10 -5.26
CA LEU A 124 -4.14 -3.72 -3.89
C LEU A 124 -3.33 -2.42 -3.82
N THR A 125 -2.40 -2.23 -4.75
CA THR A 125 -1.60 -0.99 -4.78
C THR A 125 -2.45 0.21 -5.19
N ARG A 126 -3.44 0.05 -6.06
CA ARG A 126 -4.41 1.12 -6.36
C ARG A 126 -5.15 1.56 -5.10
N LEU A 127 -5.69 0.62 -4.32
CA LEU A 127 -6.34 0.94 -3.05
C LEU A 127 -5.38 1.61 -2.03
N ALA A 128 -4.11 1.17 -2.01
CA ALA A 128 -3.08 1.81 -1.20
C ALA A 128 -2.81 3.25 -1.64
N VAL A 129 -2.79 3.51 -2.95
CA VAL A 129 -2.63 4.86 -3.53
C VAL A 129 -3.84 5.75 -3.22
N ASP A 130 -5.05 5.21 -3.27
CA ASP A 130 -6.26 5.94 -2.86
C ASP A 130 -6.14 6.37 -1.38
N SER A 131 -5.62 5.50 -0.53
CA SER A 131 -5.34 5.83 0.87
C SER A 131 -4.26 6.92 1.03
N VAL A 132 -3.25 6.98 0.14
CA VAL A 132 -2.27 8.10 0.11
C VAL A 132 -2.96 9.42 -0.23
N HIS A 133 -3.86 9.41 -1.20
CA HIS A 133 -4.57 10.64 -1.62
C HIS A 133 -5.38 11.28 -0.49
N LEU A 134 -5.91 10.49 0.46
CA LEU A 134 -6.62 11.01 1.64
C LEU A 134 -5.75 11.92 2.52
N VAL A 135 -4.43 11.71 2.53
CA VAL A 135 -3.52 12.47 3.41
C VAL A 135 -2.62 13.44 2.66
N LEU A 136 -2.54 13.33 1.33
CA LEU A 136 -1.55 14.07 0.54
C LEU A 136 -1.75 15.59 0.63
N GLY A 137 -3.01 16.05 0.64
CA GLY A 137 -3.33 17.49 0.69
C GLY A 137 -2.86 18.22 -0.56
N ASP A 138 -2.28 19.40 -0.39
CA ASP A 138 -1.74 20.18 -1.50
C ASP A 138 -0.58 19.43 -2.17
N LYS A 139 -0.80 19.01 -3.41
CA LYS A 139 0.15 18.19 -4.20
C LYS A 139 1.50 18.88 -4.44
N GLY A 140 1.58 20.20 -4.28
CA GLY A 140 2.81 20.96 -4.47
C GLY A 140 3.83 20.81 -3.35
N LEU A 141 3.42 20.52 -2.14
CA LEU A 141 4.26 20.49 -0.94
C LEU A 141 5.03 19.18 -0.76
N VAL A 142 4.44 18.06 -1.13
CA VAL A 142 5.06 16.73 -0.95
C VAL A 142 5.79 16.33 -2.22
N LYS A 143 7.08 15.99 -2.10
CA LYS A 143 7.94 15.55 -3.20
C LYS A 143 8.43 14.11 -3.04
N ASP A 144 8.55 13.63 -1.82
CA ASP A 144 9.08 12.31 -1.51
C ASP A 144 8.07 11.49 -0.72
N LEU A 145 7.95 10.20 -1.08
CA LEU A 145 7.20 9.19 -0.35
C LEU A 145 8.18 8.14 0.17
N PHE A 146 8.36 8.10 1.48
CA PHE A 146 9.16 7.06 2.13
C PHE A 146 8.29 5.86 2.46
N VAL A 147 8.64 4.69 1.92
CA VAL A 147 7.99 3.41 2.16
C VAL A 147 8.85 2.58 3.10
N SER A 148 8.26 2.10 4.19
CA SER A 148 8.93 1.25 5.20
C SER A 148 8.08 0.01 5.50
N GLY A 149 8.69 -0.98 6.19
CA GLY A 149 8.01 -2.21 6.59
C GLY A 149 8.06 -3.32 5.53
N GLY A 150 7.21 -4.33 5.66
CA GLY A 150 7.29 -5.56 4.87
C GLY A 150 7.18 -5.36 3.36
N PHE A 151 6.23 -4.54 2.91
CA PHE A 151 6.03 -4.29 1.48
C PHE A 151 7.09 -3.35 0.87
N ALA A 152 7.91 -2.66 1.68
CA ALA A 152 9.05 -1.91 1.15
C ALA A 152 10.09 -2.83 0.45
N ARG A 153 10.08 -4.13 0.77
CA ARG A 153 10.93 -5.16 0.15
C ARG A 153 10.25 -5.88 -1.02
N ASN A 154 8.95 -5.65 -1.23
CA ASN A 154 8.22 -6.24 -2.35
C ASN A 154 8.41 -5.37 -3.60
N ARG A 155 9.17 -5.88 -4.58
CA ARG A 155 9.50 -5.16 -5.82
C ARG A 155 8.25 -4.78 -6.64
N HIS A 156 7.24 -5.65 -6.68
CA HIS A 156 5.98 -5.37 -7.39
C HIS A 156 5.28 -4.16 -6.77
N PHE A 157 5.16 -4.13 -5.45
CA PHE A 157 4.52 -3.04 -4.73
C PHE A 157 5.25 -1.71 -4.92
N VAL A 158 6.56 -1.68 -4.69
CA VAL A 158 7.36 -0.45 -4.80
C VAL A 158 7.33 0.12 -6.22
N TYR A 159 7.42 -0.75 -7.23
CA TYR A 159 7.32 -0.36 -8.64
C TYR A 159 5.94 0.25 -8.95
N LEU A 160 4.86 -0.44 -8.55
CA LEU A 160 3.49 0.01 -8.79
C LEU A 160 3.19 1.33 -8.07
N VAL A 161 3.65 1.51 -6.83
CA VAL A 161 3.51 2.79 -6.11
C VAL A 161 4.20 3.91 -6.88
N ALA A 162 5.41 3.69 -7.40
CA ALA A 162 6.14 4.68 -8.17
C ALA A 162 5.44 4.99 -9.51
N ALA A 163 4.91 3.97 -10.20
CA ALA A 163 4.20 4.13 -11.46
C ALA A 163 2.85 4.86 -11.30
N LEU A 164 2.12 4.60 -10.21
CA LEU A 164 0.82 5.18 -9.92
C LEU A 164 0.90 6.58 -9.27
N LEU A 165 2.07 6.94 -8.70
CA LEU A 165 2.34 8.26 -8.11
C LEU A 165 3.55 8.95 -8.79
N PRO A 166 3.52 9.20 -10.11
CA PRO A 166 4.68 9.65 -10.88
C PRO A 166 5.17 11.06 -10.47
N HIS A 167 4.36 11.82 -9.74
CA HIS A 167 4.73 13.12 -9.21
C HIS A 167 5.52 13.05 -7.89
N LEU A 168 5.64 11.86 -7.28
CA LEU A 168 6.38 11.62 -6.05
C LEU A 168 7.64 10.79 -6.32
N ARG A 169 8.73 11.12 -5.66
CA ARG A 169 9.92 10.25 -5.59
C ARG A 169 9.69 9.20 -4.52
N VAL A 170 9.50 7.96 -4.92
CA VAL A 170 9.34 6.84 -3.99
C VAL A 170 10.73 6.40 -3.50
N ARG A 171 10.89 6.34 -2.19
CA ARG A 171 12.11 5.90 -1.51
C ARG A 171 11.77 4.78 -0.53
N THR A 172 12.55 3.73 -0.50
CA THR A 172 12.42 2.66 0.49
C THR A 172 13.35 2.92 1.67
N SER A 173 12.89 2.60 2.88
CA SER A 173 13.70 2.67 4.09
C SER A 173 14.23 1.28 4.43
N GLU A 174 15.52 1.17 4.68
CA GLU A 174 16.17 -0.04 5.20
C GLU A 174 16.08 -0.16 6.72
N VAL A 175 15.51 0.84 7.37
CA VAL A 175 15.36 0.85 8.84
C VAL A 175 14.21 -0.06 9.24
N ASP A 176 14.52 -1.21 9.84
CA ASP A 176 13.53 -2.21 10.25
C ASP A 176 12.58 -1.71 11.36
N ASN A 177 13.04 -0.84 12.23
CA ASN A 177 12.29 -0.29 13.36
C ASN A 177 12.21 1.24 13.32
N ALA A 178 11.69 1.80 12.22
CA ALA A 178 11.60 3.25 12.01
C ALA A 178 10.84 3.97 13.15
N SER A 179 9.82 3.35 13.73
CA SER A 179 9.08 3.91 14.87
C SER A 179 9.95 4.02 16.12
N ALA A 180 10.77 3.01 16.42
CA ALA A 180 11.69 3.03 17.55
C ALA A 180 12.80 4.08 17.35
N LEU A 181 13.33 4.18 16.13
CA LEU A 181 14.30 5.23 15.78
C LEU A 181 13.69 6.62 15.94
N GLY A 182 12.46 6.83 15.47
CA GLY A 182 11.74 8.09 15.62
C GLY A 182 11.55 8.47 17.11
N ALA A 183 11.17 7.52 17.96
CA ALA A 183 11.05 7.73 19.40
C ALA A 183 12.40 8.11 20.03
N ALA A 184 13.48 7.43 19.66
CA ALA A 184 14.82 7.74 20.15
C ALA A 184 15.26 9.15 19.74
N LEU A 185 15.03 9.55 18.49
CA LEU A 185 15.35 10.89 17.99
C LEU A 185 14.57 12.01 18.71
N VAL A 186 13.32 11.75 19.12
CA VAL A 186 12.52 12.70 19.90
C VAL A 186 13.12 12.91 21.28
N LEU A 187 13.73 11.88 21.87
CA LEU A 187 14.34 11.93 23.20
C LEU A 187 15.81 12.37 23.19
N ALA A 188 16.52 12.20 22.09
CA ALA A 188 17.96 12.49 21.99
C ALA A 188 18.37 13.88 22.49
N PRO A 189 17.64 14.98 22.19
CA PRO A 189 18.00 16.30 22.71
C PRO A 189 17.83 16.46 24.23
N LYS A 190 17.22 15.48 24.90
CA LYS A 190 16.98 15.49 26.36
C LYS A 190 17.97 14.61 27.12
N VAL A 191 18.78 13.83 26.39
CA VAL A 191 19.69 12.85 26.99
C VAL A 191 21.15 13.28 26.85
N PHE A 192 21.46 14.26 25.97
CA PHE A 192 22.80 14.81 25.75
C PHE A 192 22.85 16.32 25.96
#